data_3e8859b832c43453b0fb3d9b6856fcf9
#
_entry.id   3e8859b832c43453b0fb3d9b6856fcf9
#
_cell.length_a   1.000
_cell.length_b   1.000
_cell.length_c   1.000
_cell.angle_alpha   90.00
_cell.angle_beta   90.00
_cell.angle_gamma   90.00
#
_symmetry.space_group_name_H-M   'P 1'
#
loop_
_entity.id
_entity.type
_entity.pdbx_description
1 polymer ?
#
loop_
_entity_poly.entity_id
_entity_poly.type
_entity_poly.pdbx_seq_one_letter_code
_entity_poly.pdbx_strand_id
1 'polypeptide(L)'
;MQRVRLNKTTYWGRLPALMFCAAALISAASGAFAQGDDPVATRRAAAEMLNRIHEAAQQQNYEGTFVYQRGATVQSSRITHAATRGDGEYESLESLDGKPRKMLRHDDDMYTFVPERHLCVVEKRQNKDSFPALLATSGEQVLSVYEPKLLGSDRVAGLDAQVLELDPKDSYRFAYKLWADSKTGLLLRAQTLDPDGQVLEQLSFSQVRIGGGVDKAPIANGIRNTAGWTIVRPPVQPVDMEAQGWQLTPNIPGFRKIRELRRPMASREEGQPPIPVDQAVFSDGLAAISVFVEPVEKNSRKEGAGSNGATHVLVKRRGDFWITLLGEVPQATLQQFASTIEYKPSK
;
A
#
# COMPACT_ATOMS: atom_id res chain seq x y z
N MET A 1 7.39 -15.74 -63.56
CA MET A 1 7.40 -17.01 -64.28
C MET A 1 7.57 -18.08 -63.21
N GLN A 2 6.65 -18.87 -62.86
CA GLN A 2 5.89 -19.92 -63.47
C GLN A 2 4.63 -20.21 -62.62
N ARG A 3 3.50 -20.29 -63.25
CA ARG A 3 2.20 -20.80 -62.77
C ARG A 3 2.24 -22.33 -62.83
N VAL A 4 1.66 -23.07 -61.90
CA VAL A 4 1.16 -24.41 -62.11
C VAL A 4 -0.22 -24.57 -61.46
N ARG A 5 -1.06 -25.17 -62.24
CA ARG A 5 -2.52 -25.25 -62.27
C ARG A 5 -3.12 -26.26 -61.28
N LEU A 6 -4.39 -25.99 -61.01
CA LEU A 6 -5.44 -26.88 -60.47
C LEU A 6 -5.47 -28.30 -61.08
N ASN A 7 -5.92 -29.26 -60.28
CA ASN A 7 -6.72 -30.36 -60.78
C ASN A 7 -7.86 -30.73 -59.82
N LYS A 8 -9.09 -30.66 -60.37
CA LYS A 8 -10.34 -31.16 -59.78
C LYS A 8 -10.46 -32.64 -60.12
N THR A 9 -10.97 -33.44 -59.19
CA THR A 9 -11.65 -34.70 -59.51
C THR A 9 -12.82 -34.92 -58.57
N THR A 10 -13.98 -34.90 -59.23
CA THR A 10 -15.32 -35.22 -58.72
C THR A 10 -15.51 -36.73 -58.74
N TYR A 11 -16.09 -37.31 -57.70
CA TYR A 11 -16.80 -38.59 -57.80
C TYR A 11 -18.14 -38.54 -57.04
N TRP A 12 -19.20 -38.80 -57.77
CA TRP A 12 -20.58 -39.05 -57.36
C TRP A 12 -20.76 -40.53 -56.95
N GLY A 13 -21.63 -40.79 -55.97
CA GLY A 13 -22.05 -42.16 -55.67
C GLY A 13 -23.02 -42.29 -54.50
N ARG A 14 -24.31 -42.10 -54.81
CA ARG A 14 -25.48 -42.83 -54.30
C ARG A 14 -25.76 -43.02 -52.80
N LEU A 15 -26.86 -42.38 -52.36
CA LEU A 15 -27.78 -42.76 -51.27
C LEU A 15 -28.38 -44.18 -51.43
N PRO A 16 -28.76 -44.81 -50.31
CA PRO A 16 -30.21 -45.01 -50.15
C PRO A 16 -30.74 -44.62 -48.76
N ALA A 17 -32.01 -44.37 -48.76
CA ALA A 17 -32.88 -43.88 -47.70
C ALA A 17 -33.30 -44.94 -46.66
N LEU A 18 -33.90 -44.42 -45.58
CA LEU A 18 -34.84 -44.99 -44.61
C LEU A 18 -34.26 -45.48 -43.26
N MET A 19 -34.50 -44.77 -42.16
CA MET A 19 -35.58 -45.13 -41.22
C MET A 19 -35.80 -44.05 -40.18
N PHE A 20 -37.05 -43.64 -40.01
CA PHE A 20 -37.56 -42.79 -38.93
C PHE A 20 -37.38 -43.50 -37.54
N CYS A 21 -36.69 -42.89 -36.60
CA CYS A 21 -36.93 -43.12 -35.19
C CYS A 21 -37.06 -41.77 -34.51
N ALA A 22 -38.27 -41.40 -34.17
CA ALA A 22 -38.59 -40.27 -33.35
C ALA A 22 -38.10 -40.55 -31.89
N ALA A 23 -36.94 -39.96 -31.51
CA ALA A 23 -36.56 -39.89 -30.14
C ALA A 23 -36.88 -38.48 -29.63
N ALA A 24 -37.83 -38.38 -28.74
CA ALA A 24 -38.20 -37.16 -28.03
C ALA A 24 -37.00 -36.70 -27.19
N LEU A 25 -36.28 -35.67 -27.64
CA LEU A 25 -35.30 -34.94 -26.86
C LEU A 25 -36.05 -34.06 -25.85
N ILE A 26 -36.17 -34.57 -24.63
CA ILE A 26 -36.46 -33.75 -23.45
C ILE A 26 -35.25 -32.84 -23.26
N SER A 27 -35.35 -31.62 -23.74
CA SER A 27 -34.42 -30.55 -23.44
C SER A 27 -34.61 -30.20 -21.97
N ALA A 28 -33.83 -30.84 -21.10
CA ALA A 28 -33.59 -30.32 -19.77
C ALA A 28 -32.84 -28.99 -19.96
N ALA A 29 -33.59 -27.89 -19.99
CA ALA A 29 -33.04 -26.56 -19.82
C ALA A 29 -32.45 -26.51 -18.39
N SER A 30 -31.19 -26.89 -18.26
CA SER A 30 -30.42 -26.56 -17.12
C SER A 30 -30.31 -25.03 -17.08
N GLY A 31 -31.24 -24.39 -16.37
CA GLY A 31 -31.13 -23.00 -16.03
C GLY A 31 -29.79 -22.85 -15.30
N ALA A 32 -28.78 -22.36 -15.99
CA ALA A 32 -27.65 -21.76 -15.35
C ALA A 32 -28.22 -20.55 -14.59
N PHE A 33 -28.61 -20.77 -13.33
CA PHE A 33 -28.76 -19.68 -12.41
C PHE A 33 -27.37 -19.02 -12.37
N ALA A 34 -27.21 -17.87 -12.99
CA ALA A 34 -26.17 -16.95 -12.68
C ALA A 34 -26.27 -16.77 -11.16
N GLN A 35 -25.32 -17.34 -10.44
CA GLN A 35 -25.17 -17.17 -9.01
C GLN A 35 -24.85 -15.69 -8.88
N GLY A 36 -25.89 -14.87 -8.70
CA GLY A 36 -25.71 -13.45 -8.39
C GLY A 36 -24.86 -13.41 -7.14
N ASP A 37 -23.75 -12.71 -7.21
CA ASP A 37 -22.87 -12.52 -6.07
C ASP A 37 -23.74 -12.02 -4.91
N ASP A 38 -23.86 -12.82 -3.85
CA ASP A 38 -24.50 -12.38 -2.61
C ASP A 38 -23.66 -11.26 -2.00
N PRO A 39 -24.14 -10.00 -1.95
CA PRO A 39 -23.34 -8.89 -1.46
C PRO A 39 -22.85 -9.08 -0.02
N VAL A 40 -23.63 -9.82 0.80
CA VAL A 40 -23.26 -10.12 2.19
C VAL A 40 -22.13 -11.15 2.23
N ALA A 41 -22.20 -12.18 1.42
CA ALA A 41 -21.16 -13.20 1.33
C ALA A 41 -19.86 -12.60 0.74
N THR A 42 -19.96 -11.78 -0.30
CA THR A 42 -18.83 -11.08 -0.93
C THR A 42 -18.13 -10.16 0.09
N ARG A 43 -18.91 -9.37 0.83
CA ARG A 43 -18.36 -8.48 1.86
C ARG A 43 -17.65 -9.27 2.95
N ARG A 44 -18.23 -10.37 3.44
CA ARG A 44 -17.60 -11.21 4.46
C ARG A 44 -16.29 -11.82 3.95
N ALA A 45 -16.29 -12.40 2.76
CA ALA A 45 -15.08 -12.98 2.17
C ALA A 45 -13.97 -11.94 1.96
N ALA A 46 -14.33 -10.71 1.54
CA ALA A 46 -13.39 -9.62 1.40
C ALA A 46 -12.79 -9.17 2.76
N ALA A 47 -13.61 -9.08 3.81
CA ALA A 47 -13.13 -8.75 5.16
C ALA A 47 -12.17 -9.83 5.68
N GLU A 48 -12.50 -11.10 5.49
CA GLU A 48 -11.65 -12.24 5.84
C GLU A 48 -10.32 -12.20 5.07
N MET A 49 -10.35 -11.88 3.76
CA MET A 49 -9.15 -11.76 2.93
C MET A 49 -8.26 -10.61 3.41
N LEU A 50 -8.83 -9.44 3.70
CA LEU A 50 -8.10 -8.28 4.23
C LEU A 50 -7.43 -8.60 5.57
N ASN A 51 -8.15 -9.26 6.49
CA ASN A 51 -7.58 -9.67 7.78
C ASN A 51 -6.44 -10.69 7.60
N ARG A 52 -6.61 -11.67 6.68
CA ARG A 52 -5.54 -12.63 6.35
C ARG A 52 -4.30 -11.96 5.78
N ILE A 53 -4.45 -10.92 4.92
CA ILE A 53 -3.32 -10.13 4.42
C ILE A 53 -2.55 -9.51 5.58
N HIS A 54 -3.25 -8.88 6.51
CA HIS A 54 -2.65 -8.24 7.67
C HIS A 54 -1.91 -9.25 8.57
N GLU A 55 -2.55 -10.36 8.90
CA GLU A 55 -1.97 -11.41 9.73
C GLU A 55 -0.76 -12.08 9.06
N ALA A 56 -0.86 -12.38 7.76
CA ALA A 56 0.22 -13.02 7.02
C ALA A 56 1.48 -12.16 6.97
N ALA A 57 1.34 -10.86 6.81
CA ALA A 57 2.48 -9.94 6.79
C ALA A 57 3.26 -9.92 8.11
N GLN A 58 2.61 -10.22 9.24
CA GLN A 58 3.22 -10.23 10.57
C GLN A 58 3.68 -11.62 11.01
N GLN A 59 2.97 -12.67 10.61
CA GLN A 59 3.18 -14.02 11.14
C GLN A 59 3.96 -14.94 10.20
N GLN A 60 3.98 -14.67 8.89
CA GLN A 60 4.69 -15.49 7.93
C GLN A 60 6.17 -15.14 7.87
N ASN A 61 7.01 -16.16 7.73
CA ASN A 61 8.37 -15.97 7.28
C ASN A 61 8.36 -15.80 5.76
N TYR A 62 9.03 -14.80 5.25
CA TYR A 62 9.18 -14.63 3.80
C TYR A 62 10.46 -13.88 3.45
N GLU A 63 10.96 -14.15 2.27
CA GLU A 63 12.06 -13.42 1.65
C GLU A 63 11.78 -13.26 0.16
N GLY A 64 12.11 -12.11 -0.41
CA GLY A 64 11.83 -11.85 -1.80
C GLY A 64 12.36 -10.52 -2.29
N THR A 65 12.16 -10.31 -3.59
CA THR A 65 12.40 -9.03 -4.25
C THR A 65 11.07 -8.51 -4.76
N PHE A 66 10.77 -7.28 -4.46
CA PHE A 66 9.61 -6.60 -4.99
C PHE A 66 10.01 -5.34 -5.77
N VAL A 67 9.16 -4.95 -6.67
CA VAL A 67 9.30 -3.76 -7.50
C VAL A 67 8.22 -2.77 -7.09
N TYR A 68 8.63 -1.55 -6.80
CA TYR A 68 7.75 -0.41 -6.63
C TYR A 68 7.78 0.42 -7.91
N GLN A 69 6.62 0.67 -8.48
CA GLN A 69 6.43 1.53 -9.64
C GLN A 69 5.50 2.69 -9.29
N ARG A 70 5.94 3.91 -9.65
CA ARG A 70 5.17 5.13 -9.49
C ARG A 70 5.41 6.02 -10.70
N GLY A 71 4.41 6.12 -11.57
CA GLY A 71 4.58 6.76 -12.86
C GLY A 71 5.73 6.12 -13.67
N ALA A 72 6.72 6.91 -14.08
CA ALA A 72 7.90 6.44 -14.79
C ALA A 72 9.03 5.92 -13.86
N THR A 73 8.89 6.07 -12.55
CA THR A 73 9.90 5.63 -11.59
C THR A 73 9.67 4.17 -11.23
N VAL A 74 10.72 3.36 -11.34
CA VAL A 74 10.73 1.94 -10.97
C VAL A 74 11.90 1.72 -10.02
N GLN A 75 11.65 1.06 -8.90
CA GLN A 75 12.64 0.74 -7.87
C GLN A 75 12.47 -0.69 -7.39
N SER A 76 13.56 -1.41 -7.27
CA SER A 76 13.58 -2.77 -6.74
C SER A 76 14.12 -2.78 -5.31
N SER A 77 13.53 -3.59 -4.46
CA SER A 77 13.96 -3.78 -3.08
C SER A 77 13.91 -5.25 -2.70
N ARG A 78 14.87 -5.66 -1.87
CA ARG A 78 14.85 -6.97 -1.23
C ARG A 78 14.29 -6.86 0.16
N ILE A 79 13.37 -7.76 0.50
CA ILE A 79 12.80 -7.89 1.84
C ILE A 79 13.07 -9.28 2.40
N THR A 80 13.38 -9.32 3.69
CA THR A 80 13.48 -10.53 4.49
C THR A 80 12.71 -10.32 5.77
N HIS A 81 11.76 -11.18 6.08
CA HIS A 81 10.95 -11.12 7.29
C HIS A 81 10.97 -12.46 8.00
N ALA A 82 11.30 -12.44 9.27
CA ALA A 82 11.33 -13.61 10.16
C ALA A 82 10.52 -13.32 11.42
N ALA A 83 9.35 -13.95 11.52
CA ALA A 83 8.54 -13.99 12.74
C ALA A 83 8.99 -15.18 13.59
N THR A 84 9.54 -14.93 14.76
CA THR A 84 10.07 -15.98 15.63
C THR A 84 9.32 -16.09 16.95
N ARG A 85 8.88 -17.29 17.29
CA ARG A 85 8.22 -17.51 18.58
C ARG A 85 9.20 -17.21 19.71
N GLY A 86 8.85 -16.21 20.55
CA GLY A 86 9.61 -15.86 21.76
C GLY A 86 10.83 -14.95 21.57
N ASP A 87 11.19 -14.58 20.33
CA ASP A 87 12.31 -13.69 20.04
C ASP A 87 11.94 -12.54 19.08
N GLY A 88 10.64 -12.30 18.92
CA GLY A 88 10.09 -11.19 18.16
C GLY A 88 10.21 -11.31 16.64
N GLU A 89 10.00 -10.19 15.98
CA GLU A 89 10.03 -10.04 14.52
C GLU A 89 11.33 -9.39 14.08
N TYR A 90 11.99 -10.00 13.08
CA TYR A 90 13.15 -9.44 12.41
C TYR A 90 12.83 -9.13 10.96
N GLU A 91 13.22 -7.94 10.50
CA GLU A 91 13.00 -7.53 9.11
C GLU A 91 14.24 -6.82 8.56
N SER A 92 14.53 -7.08 7.29
CA SER A 92 15.52 -6.35 6.50
C SER A 92 14.87 -5.89 5.21
N LEU A 93 15.01 -4.59 4.92
CA LEU A 93 14.64 -4.00 3.64
C LEU A 93 15.87 -3.33 3.04
N GLU A 94 16.22 -3.69 1.81
CA GLU A 94 17.40 -3.20 1.11
C GLU A 94 17.04 -2.70 -0.29
N SER A 95 17.40 -1.45 -0.60
CA SER A 95 17.29 -0.93 -1.96
C SER A 95 18.30 -1.61 -2.88
N LEU A 96 17.83 -2.12 -4.01
CA LEU A 96 18.68 -2.74 -5.03
C LEU A 96 19.06 -1.76 -6.14
N ASP A 97 18.33 -0.67 -6.27
CA ASP A 97 18.54 0.38 -7.26
C ASP A 97 18.80 1.73 -6.60
N GLY A 98 19.49 2.61 -7.31
CA GLY A 98 19.75 3.98 -6.90
C GLY A 98 20.72 4.09 -5.73
N LYS A 99 20.43 5.00 -4.80
CA LYS A 99 21.28 5.19 -3.61
C LYS A 99 21.10 4.04 -2.63
N PRO A 100 22.19 3.42 -2.17
CA PRO A 100 22.09 2.35 -1.20
C PRO A 100 21.34 2.77 0.07
N ARG A 101 20.36 1.99 0.46
CA ARG A 101 19.61 2.14 1.71
C ARG A 101 19.37 0.76 2.27
N LYS A 102 19.56 0.63 3.56
CA LYS A 102 19.24 -0.60 4.27
C LYS A 102 18.52 -0.25 5.56
N MET A 103 17.38 -0.87 5.75
CA MET A 103 16.64 -0.83 7.00
C MET A 103 16.70 -2.21 7.65
N LEU A 104 17.03 -2.24 8.92
CA LEU A 104 16.94 -3.43 9.77
C LEU A 104 15.96 -3.12 10.88
N ARG A 105 15.13 -4.10 11.24
CA ARG A 105 14.14 -3.97 12.29
C ARG A 105 14.17 -5.18 13.21
N HIS A 106 14.00 -4.93 14.48
CA HIS A 106 13.67 -5.93 15.50
C HIS A 106 12.52 -5.38 16.33
N ASP A 107 11.39 -6.03 16.27
CA ASP A 107 10.11 -5.55 16.82
C ASP A 107 9.81 -4.12 16.36
N ASP A 108 9.72 -3.17 17.27
CA ASP A 108 9.46 -1.76 16.97
C ASP A 108 10.75 -0.93 16.76
N ASP A 109 11.94 -1.48 17.02
CA ASP A 109 13.20 -0.76 16.81
C ASP A 109 13.65 -0.86 15.34
N MET A 110 13.73 0.29 14.68
CA MET A 110 14.08 0.41 13.27
C MET A 110 15.41 1.15 13.10
N TYR A 111 16.34 0.55 12.38
CA TYR A 111 17.69 1.01 12.09
C TYR A 111 17.81 1.31 10.61
N THR A 112 17.84 2.58 10.22
CA THR A 112 17.98 3.00 8.81
C THR A 112 19.41 3.42 8.53
N PHE A 113 20.11 2.69 7.68
CA PHE A 113 21.49 2.95 7.29
C PHE A 113 21.54 3.79 5.99
N VAL A 114 22.32 4.87 6.05
CA VAL A 114 22.57 5.82 4.95
C VAL A 114 24.09 5.80 4.66
N PRO A 115 24.56 4.89 3.78
CA PRO A 115 26.00 4.64 3.60
C PRO A 115 26.79 5.87 3.18
N GLU A 116 26.26 6.71 2.30
CA GLU A 116 26.97 7.90 1.80
C GLU A 116 27.29 8.92 2.90
N ARG A 117 26.60 8.83 4.03
CA ARG A 117 26.79 9.74 5.17
C ARG A 117 27.36 9.03 6.38
N HIS A 118 27.68 7.76 6.31
CA HIS A 118 28.02 6.90 7.45
C HIS A 118 27.04 7.07 8.63
N LEU A 119 25.74 7.23 8.32
CA LEU A 119 24.70 7.55 9.28
C LEU A 119 23.77 6.35 9.49
N CYS A 120 23.50 6.02 10.74
CA CYS A 120 22.42 5.11 11.13
C CYS A 120 21.40 5.87 11.97
N VAL A 121 20.18 5.97 11.47
CA VAL A 121 19.05 6.58 12.20
C VAL A 121 18.30 5.46 12.90
N VAL A 122 18.12 5.60 14.21
CA VAL A 122 17.40 4.62 15.04
C VAL A 122 16.12 5.27 15.55
N GLU A 123 14.97 4.72 15.16
CA GLU A 123 13.64 5.20 15.52
C GLU A 123 12.74 4.04 15.94
N LYS A 124 11.67 4.35 16.68
CA LYS A 124 10.57 3.40 16.87
C LYS A 124 9.72 3.34 15.61
N ARG A 125 9.32 2.13 15.21
CA ARG A 125 8.40 1.92 14.07
C ARG A 125 7.12 2.72 14.29
N GLN A 126 6.85 3.62 13.37
CA GLN A 126 5.70 4.51 13.46
C GLN A 126 4.46 3.93 12.76
N ASN A 127 4.65 3.13 11.71
CA ASN A 127 3.59 2.53 10.91
C ASN A 127 3.75 1.02 10.86
N LYS A 128 2.65 0.29 11.07
CA LYS A 128 2.59 -1.17 10.91
C LYS A 128 1.89 -1.60 9.62
N ASP A 129 1.54 -0.63 8.79
CA ASP A 129 0.75 -0.72 7.57
C ASP A 129 1.57 -0.60 6.26
N SER A 130 2.89 -0.76 6.36
CA SER A 130 3.75 -0.80 5.17
C SER A 130 3.66 -2.15 4.47
N PHE A 131 3.76 -2.13 3.12
CA PHE A 131 3.79 -3.36 2.33
C PHE A 131 4.75 -4.40 2.92
N PRO A 132 4.34 -5.67 3.03
CA PRO A 132 3.10 -6.28 2.57
C PRO A 132 1.92 -6.22 3.56
N ALA A 133 2.02 -5.51 4.70
CA ALA A 133 0.95 -5.44 5.70
C ALA A 133 -0.28 -4.65 5.22
N LEU A 134 -0.09 -3.53 4.57
CA LEU A 134 -1.05 -2.63 3.93
C LEU A 134 -2.14 -2.04 4.85
N LEU A 135 -2.63 -2.76 5.86
CA LEU A 135 -3.78 -2.35 6.66
C LEU A 135 -3.36 -1.72 7.99
N ALA A 136 -3.93 -0.56 8.29
CA ALA A 136 -3.84 0.09 9.60
C ALA A 136 -4.99 -0.32 10.55
N THR A 137 -6.00 -1.07 10.06
CA THR A 137 -7.21 -1.43 10.81
C THR A 137 -7.83 -2.75 10.31
N SER A 138 -8.96 -3.17 10.88
CA SER A 138 -9.67 -4.38 10.47
C SER A 138 -10.29 -4.26 9.08
N GLY A 139 -10.44 -5.39 8.37
CA GLY A 139 -11.09 -5.45 7.06
C GLY A 139 -12.51 -4.87 7.08
N GLU A 140 -13.30 -5.12 8.12
CA GLU A 140 -14.67 -4.57 8.24
C GLU A 140 -14.68 -3.03 8.26
N GLN A 141 -13.69 -2.43 8.91
CA GLN A 141 -13.57 -0.98 8.99
C GLN A 141 -13.23 -0.38 7.61
N VAL A 142 -12.34 -1.02 6.85
CA VAL A 142 -12.04 -0.66 5.46
C VAL A 142 -13.32 -0.73 4.62
N LEU A 143 -14.06 -1.82 4.71
CA LEU A 143 -15.30 -2.02 3.94
C LEU A 143 -16.45 -1.08 4.34
N SER A 144 -16.31 -0.29 5.40
CA SER A 144 -17.27 0.77 5.69
C SER A 144 -17.24 1.88 4.63
N VAL A 145 -16.09 2.13 4.02
CA VAL A 145 -15.85 3.21 3.04
C VAL A 145 -15.42 2.72 1.66
N TYR A 146 -15.22 1.42 1.50
CA TYR A 146 -14.95 0.76 0.20
C TYR A 146 -16.00 -0.31 -0.08
N GLU A 147 -16.29 -0.49 -1.37
CA GLU A 147 -17.11 -1.59 -1.91
C GLU A 147 -16.19 -2.68 -2.47
N PRO A 148 -16.25 -3.91 -1.95
CA PRO A 148 -15.39 -4.98 -2.40
C PRO A 148 -15.93 -5.68 -3.65
N LYS A 149 -15.00 -6.08 -4.55
CA LYS A 149 -15.26 -6.98 -5.68
C LYS A 149 -14.24 -8.11 -5.68
N LEU A 150 -14.69 -9.35 -5.61
CA LEU A 150 -13.82 -10.52 -5.76
C LEU A 150 -13.66 -10.81 -7.26
N LEU A 151 -12.43 -10.68 -7.78
CA LEU A 151 -12.14 -10.84 -9.21
C LEU A 151 -11.61 -12.23 -9.59
N GLY A 152 -11.72 -13.21 -8.66
CA GLY A 152 -11.24 -14.56 -8.88
C GLY A 152 -9.75 -14.73 -8.62
N SER A 153 -9.10 -15.58 -9.44
CA SER A 153 -7.69 -15.96 -9.24
C SER A 153 -6.80 -15.42 -10.34
N ASP A 154 -5.56 -15.10 -9.98
CA ASP A 154 -4.48 -14.68 -10.87
C ASP A 154 -3.15 -15.30 -10.41
N ARG A 155 -2.05 -14.97 -11.05
CA ARG A 155 -0.72 -15.47 -10.71
C ARG A 155 0.27 -14.33 -10.54
N VAL A 156 0.98 -14.29 -9.41
CA VAL A 156 2.01 -13.29 -9.11
C VAL A 156 3.27 -13.98 -8.57
N ALA A 157 4.43 -13.63 -9.11
CA ALA A 157 5.72 -14.22 -8.73
C ALA A 157 5.72 -15.77 -8.74
N GLY A 158 4.94 -16.38 -9.64
CA GLY A 158 4.81 -17.83 -9.74
C GLY A 158 3.84 -18.48 -8.75
N LEU A 159 3.18 -17.73 -7.89
CA LEU A 159 2.21 -18.18 -6.89
C LEU A 159 0.78 -17.87 -7.33
N ASP A 160 -0.17 -18.74 -6.96
CA ASP A 160 -1.60 -18.50 -7.17
C ASP A 160 -2.10 -17.48 -6.18
N ALA A 161 -2.80 -16.47 -6.65
CA ALA A 161 -3.30 -15.36 -5.84
C ALA A 161 -4.81 -15.17 -6.01
N GLN A 162 -5.50 -14.82 -4.93
CA GLN A 162 -6.86 -14.30 -4.96
C GLN A 162 -6.80 -12.79 -5.20
N VAL A 163 -7.74 -12.28 -5.99
CA VAL A 163 -7.78 -10.87 -6.39
C VAL A 163 -9.00 -10.18 -5.79
N LEU A 164 -8.74 -9.11 -5.06
CA LEU A 164 -9.75 -8.24 -4.46
C LEU A 164 -9.58 -6.83 -5.01
N GLU A 165 -10.65 -6.25 -5.54
CA GLU A 165 -10.74 -4.84 -5.86
C GLU A 165 -11.60 -4.13 -4.82
N LEU A 166 -11.17 -2.95 -4.41
CA LEU A 166 -11.81 -2.11 -3.42
C LEU A 166 -12.13 -0.76 -4.06
N ASP A 167 -13.38 -0.59 -4.47
CA ASP A 167 -13.86 0.67 -5.03
C ASP A 167 -14.24 1.64 -3.90
N PRO A 168 -13.82 2.91 -3.96
CA PRO A 168 -14.23 3.88 -2.98
C PRO A 168 -15.72 4.19 -3.10
N LYS A 169 -16.41 4.33 -1.95
CA LYS A 169 -17.82 4.75 -1.88
C LYS A 169 -18.02 6.25 -2.04
N ASP A 170 -16.92 7.00 -2.14
CA ASP A 170 -16.90 8.46 -2.29
C ASP A 170 -15.74 8.90 -3.19
N SER A 171 -15.59 10.20 -3.41
CA SER A 171 -14.52 10.78 -4.22
C SER A 171 -13.27 11.19 -3.44
N TYR A 172 -13.19 10.83 -2.16
CA TYR A 172 -12.10 11.26 -1.28
C TYR A 172 -10.91 10.31 -1.24
N ARG A 173 -10.95 9.20 -1.95
CA ARG A 173 -9.93 8.14 -1.94
C ARG A 173 -9.79 7.48 -3.28
N PHE A 174 -8.66 6.80 -3.47
CA PHE A 174 -8.40 6.00 -4.66
C PHE A 174 -8.94 4.58 -4.49
N ALA A 175 -9.16 3.88 -5.60
CA ALA A 175 -9.44 2.46 -5.60
C ALA A 175 -8.15 1.65 -5.41
N TYR A 176 -8.28 0.44 -4.87
CA TYR A 176 -7.17 -0.49 -4.69
C TYR A 176 -7.48 -1.82 -5.35
N LYS A 177 -6.43 -2.45 -5.89
CA LYS A 177 -6.50 -3.83 -6.36
C LYS A 177 -5.38 -4.64 -5.72
N LEU A 178 -5.75 -5.74 -5.07
CA LEU A 178 -4.89 -6.50 -4.17
C LEU A 178 -4.84 -7.96 -4.64
N TRP A 179 -3.64 -8.53 -4.66
CA TRP A 179 -3.40 -9.94 -4.95
C TRP A 179 -2.77 -10.60 -3.73
N ALA A 180 -3.50 -11.46 -3.06
CA ALA A 180 -3.01 -12.21 -1.90
C ALA A 180 -2.76 -13.67 -2.27
N ASP A 181 -1.65 -14.22 -1.81
CA ASP A 181 -1.35 -15.65 -1.99
C ASP A 181 -2.50 -16.51 -1.47
N SER A 182 -3.00 -17.41 -2.29
CA SER A 182 -4.18 -18.21 -2.00
C SER A 182 -4.00 -19.12 -0.78
N LYS A 183 -2.76 -19.54 -0.48
CA LYS A 183 -2.43 -20.45 0.62
C LYS A 183 -2.21 -19.72 1.95
N THR A 184 -1.38 -18.68 1.91
CA THR A 184 -0.89 -18.01 3.14
C THR A 184 -1.59 -16.69 3.42
N GLY A 185 -2.18 -16.05 2.40
CA GLY A 185 -2.75 -14.71 2.51
C GLY A 185 -1.73 -13.58 2.35
N LEU A 186 -0.43 -13.86 2.17
CA LEU A 186 0.57 -12.82 1.99
C LEU A 186 0.25 -11.96 0.75
N LEU A 187 0.26 -10.65 0.91
CA LEU A 187 0.05 -9.73 -0.20
C LEU A 187 1.22 -9.81 -1.19
N LEU A 188 0.94 -10.21 -2.42
CA LEU A 188 1.93 -10.38 -3.48
C LEU A 188 2.02 -9.17 -4.41
N ARG A 189 0.89 -8.46 -4.61
CA ARG A 189 0.80 -7.24 -5.39
C ARG A 189 -0.29 -6.34 -4.84
N ALA A 190 -0.03 -5.04 -4.86
CA ALA A 190 -1.01 -3.99 -4.60
C ALA A 190 -0.91 -2.92 -5.68
N GLN A 191 -2.05 -2.45 -6.15
CA GLN A 191 -2.18 -1.32 -7.07
C GLN A 191 -3.10 -0.27 -6.47
N THR A 192 -2.74 1.00 -6.63
CA THR A 192 -3.60 2.15 -6.40
C THR A 192 -4.07 2.65 -7.76
N LEU A 193 -5.38 2.79 -7.93
CA LEU A 193 -6.01 3.15 -9.19
C LEU A 193 -6.67 4.52 -9.09
N ASP A 194 -6.56 5.30 -10.17
CA ASP A 194 -7.32 6.55 -10.30
C ASP A 194 -8.80 6.28 -10.65
N PRO A 195 -9.67 7.32 -10.71
CA PRO A 195 -11.07 7.16 -11.07
C PRO A 195 -11.31 6.59 -12.48
N ASP A 196 -10.33 6.68 -13.38
CA ASP A 196 -10.38 6.13 -14.74
C ASP A 196 -9.84 4.69 -14.80
N GLY A 197 -9.46 4.11 -13.65
CA GLY A 197 -8.91 2.77 -13.52
C GLY A 197 -7.44 2.66 -13.95
N GLN A 198 -6.72 3.79 -14.12
CA GLN A 198 -5.30 3.77 -14.45
C GLN A 198 -4.46 3.54 -13.18
N VAL A 199 -3.39 2.77 -13.32
CA VAL A 199 -2.49 2.48 -12.22
C VAL A 199 -1.62 3.71 -11.91
N LEU A 200 -1.84 4.31 -10.74
CA LEU A 200 -1.02 5.40 -10.20
C LEU A 200 0.28 4.88 -9.57
N GLU A 201 0.16 3.81 -8.81
CA GLU A 201 1.26 3.15 -8.12
C GLU A 201 1.05 1.64 -8.06
N GLN A 202 2.15 0.90 -8.06
CA GLN A 202 2.14 -0.54 -7.89
C GLN A 202 3.31 -1.00 -7.04
N LEU A 203 3.05 -1.91 -6.11
CA LEU A 203 4.02 -2.76 -5.44
C LEU A 203 3.77 -4.21 -5.86
N SER A 204 4.79 -4.93 -6.32
CA SER A 204 4.63 -6.32 -6.76
C SER A 204 5.89 -7.12 -6.50
N PHE A 205 5.76 -8.26 -5.84
CA PHE A 205 6.87 -9.23 -5.82
C PHE A 205 7.21 -9.69 -7.24
N SER A 206 8.49 -9.66 -7.58
CA SER A 206 9.04 -10.31 -8.78
C SER A 206 9.43 -11.76 -8.47
N GLN A 207 9.88 -12.02 -7.24
CA GLN A 207 10.06 -13.35 -6.67
C GLN A 207 9.84 -13.30 -5.16
N VAL A 208 9.29 -14.37 -4.59
CA VAL A 208 9.09 -14.50 -3.15
C VAL A 208 9.08 -15.97 -2.74
N ARG A 209 9.69 -16.27 -1.61
CA ARG A 209 9.56 -17.53 -0.90
C ARG A 209 8.83 -17.27 0.41
N ILE A 210 7.75 -18.00 0.63
CA ILE A 210 6.90 -17.86 1.82
C ILE A 210 7.03 -19.14 2.65
N GLY A 211 7.17 -18.98 3.96
CA GLY A 211 7.36 -20.10 4.88
C GLY A 211 8.80 -20.59 4.95
N GLY A 212 9.00 -21.65 5.73
CA GLY A 212 10.33 -22.24 5.97
C GLY A 212 11.20 -21.44 6.95
N GLY A 213 12.43 -21.88 7.12
CA GLY A 213 13.42 -21.17 7.93
C GLY A 213 13.98 -19.97 7.18
N VAL A 214 13.80 -18.78 7.74
CA VAL A 214 14.48 -17.56 7.31
C VAL A 214 15.62 -17.29 8.27
N ASP A 215 16.82 -17.07 7.75
CA ASP A 215 17.99 -16.76 8.60
C ASP A 215 17.91 -15.31 9.09
N LYS A 216 17.61 -15.14 10.37
CA LYS A 216 17.58 -13.83 11.05
C LYS A 216 18.96 -13.35 11.50
N ALA A 217 19.97 -14.22 11.51
CA ALA A 217 21.29 -13.88 12.05
C ALA A 217 21.94 -12.68 11.36
N PRO A 218 21.86 -12.49 10.02
CA PRO A 218 22.38 -11.31 9.35
C PRO A 218 21.70 -10.02 9.83
N ILE A 219 20.40 -10.07 10.13
CA ILE A 219 19.64 -8.90 10.62
C ILE A 219 20.07 -8.58 12.06
N ALA A 220 20.03 -9.58 12.94
CA ALA A 220 20.41 -9.41 14.34
C ALA A 220 21.89 -8.96 14.48
N ASN A 221 22.79 -9.49 13.67
CA ASN A 221 24.19 -9.08 13.65
C ASN A 221 24.36 -7.65 13.12
N GLY A 222 23.62 -7.26 12.08
CA GLY A 222 23.64 -5.90 11.55
C GLY A 222 23.15 -4.86 12.56
N ILE A 223 22.13 -5.18 13.37
CA ILE A 223 21.63 -4.34 14.45
C ILE A 223 22.66 -4.18 15.57
N ARG A 224 23.35 -5.27 15.96
CA ARG A 224 24.36 -5.25 17.01
C ARG A 224 25.67 -4.59 16.60
N ASN A 225 26.06 -4.71 15.33
CA ASN A 225 27.31 -4.20 14.83
C ASN A 225 27.13 -2.88 14.08
N THR A 226 27.05 -1.79 14.83
CA THR A 226 26.99 -0.42 14.30
C THR A 226 28.33 0.31 14.38
N ALA A 227 29.44 -0.40 14.57
CA ALA A 227 30.78 0.19 14.58
C ALA A 227 31.06 0.91 13.25
N GLY A 228 31.61 2.12 13.33
CA GLY A 228 31.87 2.99 12.15
C GLY A 228 30.68 3.81 11.66
N TRP A 229 29.51 3.69 12.31
CA TRP A 229 28.34 4.49 11.97
C TRP A 229 28.11 5.61 12.99
N THR A 230 27.74 6.80 12.51
CA THR A 230 27.20 7.85 13.36
C THR A 230 25.76 7.50 13.69
N ILE A 231 25.47 7.23 14.97
CA ILE A 231 24.13 6.86 15.42
C ILE A 231 23.34 8.10 15.79
N VAL A 232 22.23 8.32 15.13
CA VAL A 232 21.27 9.40 15.44
C VAL A 232 19.96 8.79 15.92
N ARG A 233 19.48 9.27 17.07
CA ARG A 233 18.17 8.93 17.64
C ARG A 233 17.34 10.21 17.71
N PRO A 234 16.55 10.52 16.66
CA PRO A 234 15.74 11.73 16.66
C PRO A 234 14.78 11.71 17.84
N PRO A 235 14.67 12.78 18.62
CA PRO A 235 13.68 12.86 19.69
C PRO A 235 12.28 12.93 19.08
N VAL A 236 11.49 11.87 19.27
CA VAL A 236 10.07 11.83 18.91
C VAL A 236 9.28 11.86 20.20
N GLN A 237 8.36 12.83 20.31
CA GLN A 237 7.57 13.05 21.52
C GLN A 237 6.08 13.05 21.17
N PRO A 238 5.22 12.39 21.95
CA PRO A 238 3.79 12.58 21.84
C PRO A 238 3.43 14.04 22.07
N VAL A 239 2.48 14.56 21.31
CA VAL A 239 1.93 15.91 21.51
C VAL A 239 0.41 15.83 21.48
N ASP A 240 -0.22 16.78 22.12
CA ASP A 240 -1.66 17.04 22.00
C ASP A 240 -1.82 18.36 21.24
N MET A 241 -2.08 18.24 19.95
CA MET A 241 -2.22 19.41 19.07
C MET A 241 -3.50 20.19 19.39
N GLU A 242 -4.53 19.53 19.89
CA GLU A 242 -5.79 20.19 20.30
C GLU A 242 -5.55 21.07 21.53
N ALA A 243 -4.81 20.58 22.53
CA ALA A 243 -4.39 21.37 23.69
C ALA A 243 -3.51 22.57 23.30
N GLN A 244 -2.82 22.51 22.17
CA GLN A 244 -2.04 23.61 21.61
C GLN A 244 -2.90 24.61 20.80
N GLY A 245 -4.20 24.35 20.69
CA GLY A 245 -5.15 25.22 19.97
C GLY A 245 -5.44 24.80 18.52
N TRP A 246 -4.93 23.66 18.06
CA TRP A 246 -5.20 23.16 16.73
C TRP A 246 -6.48 22.35 16.69
N GLN A 247 -7.37 22.69 15.78
CA GLN A 247 -8.56 21.93 15.44
C GLN A 247 -8.31 21.19 14.13
N LEU A 248 -8.08 19.86 14.21
CA LEU A 248 -7.73 19.01 13.07
C LEU A 248 -8.83 17.97 12.85
N THR A 249 -9.97 18.39 12.30
CA THR A 249 -11.08 17.49 11.99
C THR A 249 -11.19 17.34 10.48
N PRO A 250 -10.90 16.17 9.89
CA PRO A 250 -10.86 16.01 8.42
C PRO A 250 -12.22 16.22 7.76
N ASN A 251 -13.33 16.00 8.48
CA ASN A 251 -14.68 16.00 7.94
C ASN A 251 -14.83 15.16 6.66
N ILE A 252 -14.12 14.04 6.64
CA ILE A 252 -14.10 13.05 5.56
C ILE A 252 -14.47 11.70 6.16
N PRO A 253 -15.50 11.01 5.65
CA PRO A 253 -15.95 9.74 6.21
C PRO A 253 -14.81 8.72 6.31
N GLY A 254 -14.74 8.00 7.43
CA GLY A 254 -13.75 6.93 7.66
C GLY A 254 -12.38 7.37 8.13
N PHE A 255 -11.94 8.60 7.83
CA PHE A 255 -10.65 9.07 8.32
C PHE A 255 -10.70 9.39 9.81
N ARG A 256 -9.79 8.77 10.57
CA ARG A 256 -9.63 8.95 12.01
C ARG A 256 -8.20 9.32 12.33
N LYS A 257 -8.01 10.16 13.33
CA LYS A 257 -6.68 10.45 13.86
C LYS A 257 -6.13 9.18 14.51
N ILE A 258 -4.98 8.73 14.03
CA ILE A 258 -4.30 7.53 14.55
C ILE A 258 -3.07 7.87 15.38
N ARG A 259 -2.52 9.08 15.21
CA ARG A 259 -1.32 9.49 15.93
C ARG A 259 -1.09 10.99 15.88
N GLU A 260 -0.50 11.51 16.95
CA GLU A 260 0.10 12.86 17.02
C GLU A 260 1.47 12.78 17.67
N LEU A 261 2.44 13.47 17.09
CA LEU A 261 3.80 13.52 17.62
C LEU A 261 4.55 14.78 17.18
N ARG A 262 5.55 15.17 17.94
CA ARG A 262 6.57 16.16 17.56
C ARG A 262 7.85 15.43 17.19
N ARG A 263 8.41 15.79 16.05
CA ARG A 263 9.65 15.22 15.54
C ARG A 263 10.55 16.29 14.90
N PRO A 264 11.86 16.12 14.95
CA PRO A 264 12.75 16.99 14.19
C PRO A 264 12.64 16.65 12.69
N MET A 265 12.51 17.66 11.87
CA MET A 265 12.64 17.57 10.42
C MET A 265 13.83 18.38 9.95
N ALA A 266 14.52 17.91 8.91
CA ALA A 266 15.65 18.63 8.34
C ALA A 266 15.23 20.05 7.95
N SER A 267 16.04 21.04 8.37
CA SER A 267 15.88 22.40 7.87
C SER A 267 16.06 22.41 6.36
N ARG A 268 15.38 23.31 5.69
CA ARG A 268 15.56 23.53 4.24
C ARG A 268 16.81 24.31 3.91
N GLU A 269 17.29 25.06 4.85
CA GLU A 269 18.57 25.76 4.73
C GLU A 269 19.70 24.79 5.09
N GLU A 270 20.60 24.63 4.15
CA GLU A 270 21.75 23.75 4.32
C GLU A 270 22.61 24.23 5.52
N GLY A 271 22.96 23.28 6.40
CA GLY A 271 23.76 23.57 7.58
C GLY A 271 22.97 24.06 8.82
N GLN A 272 21.68 24.30 8.69
CA GLN A 272 20.84 24.63 9.85
C GLN A 272 20.42 23.38 10.63
N PRO A 273 20.23 23.49 11.95
CA PRO A 273 19.75 22.38 12.76
C PRO A 273 18.32 21.97 12.34
N PRO A 274 17.95 20.70 12.59
CA PRO A 274 16.58 20.26 12.38
C PRO A 274 15.58 21.09 13.18
N ILE A 275 14.43 21.39 12.57
CA ILE A 275 13.34 22.13 13.21
C ILE A 275 12.32 21.16 13.83
N PRO A 276 11.75 21.47 14.99
CA PRO A 276 10.65 20.68 15.54
C PRO A 276 9.38 20.91 14.74
N VAL A 277 8.74 19.82 14.29
CA VAL A 277 7.51 19.86 13.51
C VAL A 277 6.48 18.97 14.20
N ASP A 278 5.29 19.47 14.40
CA ASP A 278 4.17 18.68 14.88
C ASP A 278 3.49 17.96 13.72
N GLN A 279 3.24 16.68 13.91
CA GLN A 279 2.63 15.81 12.90
C GLN A 279 1.42 15.11 13.50
N ALA A 280 0.27 15.25 12.84
CA ALA A 280 -0.90 14.39 13.04
C ALA A 280 -1.07 13.48 11.82
N VAL A 281 -1.41 12.22 12.07
CA VAL A 281 -1.67 11.23 11.02
C VAL A 281 -3.10 10.75 11.13
N PHE A 282 -3.80 10.74 10.00
CA PHE A 282 -5.16 10.26 9.86
C PHE A 282 -5.18 9.10 8.87
N SER A 283 -6.03 8.10 9.10
CA SER A 283 -6.19 6.98 8.17
C SER A 283 -7.63 6.49 8.16
N ASP A 284 -8.05 5.95 7.02
CA ASP A 284 -9.31 5.21 6.85
C ASP A 284 -9.10 3.68 6.90
N GLY A 285 -7.84 3.27 7.11
CA GLY A 285 -7.41 1.87 7.15
C GLY A 285 -6.56 1.45 5.96
N LEU A 286 -6.64 2.13 4.82
CA LEU A 286 -5.81 1.94 3.63
C LEU A 286 -5.04 3.22 3.30
N ALA A 287 -5.76 4.30 3.04
CA ALA A 287 -5.14 5.59 2.77
C ALA A 287 -4.76 6.30 4.08
N ALA A 288 -3.67 7.07 4.03
CA ALA A 288 -3.23 7.90 5.13
C ALA A 288 -3.01 9.36 4.69
N ILE A 289 -3.30 10.28 5.60
CA ILE A 289 -3.02 11.71 5.45
C ILE A 289 -2.21 12.17 6.65
N SER A 290 -1.01 12.68 6.39
CA SER A 290 -0.16 13.35 7.39
C SER A 290 -0.36 14.86 7.30
N VAL A 291 -0.61 15.49 8.43
CA VAL A 291 -0.68 16.94 8.59
C VAL A 291 0.54 17.38 9.39
N PHE A 292 1.38 18.20 8.80
CA PHE A 292 2.56 18.77 9.46
C PHE A 292 2.30 20.23 9.73
N VAL A 293 2.61 20.66 10.96
CA VAL A 293 2.52 22.05 11.43
C VAL A 293 3.90 22.52 11.82
N GLU A 294 4.37 23.58 11.18
CA GLU A 294 5.67 24.19 11.44
C GLU A 294 5.55 25.73 11.54
N PRO A 295 6.30 26.40 12.42
CA PRO A 295 6.33 27.87 12.46
C PRO A 295 6.78 28.46 11.13
N VAL A 296 6.26 29.65 10.78
CA VAL A 296 6.76 30.42 9.62
C VAL A 296 8.16 30.92 9.96
N GLU A 297 9.17 30.37 9.31
CA GLU A 297 10.51 30.92 9.36
C GLU A 297 10.64 32.15 8.46
N LYS A 298 11.67 32.96 8.67
CA LYS A 298 11.90 34.21 7.91
C LYS A 298 11.98 34.03 6.40
N ASN A 299 12.25 32.81 5.94
CA ASN A 299 12.35 32.48 4.54
C ASN A 299 10.99 32.11 3.93
N SER A 300 10.58 32.79 2.89
CA SER A 300 9.28 32.66 2.26
C SER A 300 9.10 31.30 1.59
N ARG A 301 8.28 30.46 2.18
CA ARG A 301 7.66 29.31 1.53
C ARG A 301 6.47 29.80 0.72
N LYS A 302 6.16 29.17 -0.40
CA LYS A 302 4.93 29.47 -1.15
C LYS A 302 3.88 28.42 -0.86
N GLU A 303 2.64 28.87 -0.74
CA GLU A 303 1.52 27.97 -0.85
C GLU A 303 1.54 27.25 -2.20
N GLY A 304 1.07 26.03 -2.22
CA GLY A 304 1.05 25.28 -3.46
C GLY A 304 0.59 23.85 -3.26
N ALA A 305 0.42 23.17 -4.36
CA ALA A 305 0.05 21.77 -4.42
C ALA A 305 0.95 21.05 -5.43
N GLY A 306 1.13 19.75 -5.23
CA GLY A 306 1.88 18.90 -6.14
C GLY A 306 1.48 17.45 -5.97
N SER A 307 1.87 16.62 -6.93
CA SER A 307 1.61 15.19 -6.89
C SER A 307 2.77 14.40 -7.48
N ASN A 308 2.88 13.16 -7.05
CA ASN A 308 3.77 12.16 -7.64
C ASN A 308 3.11 10.79 -7.42
N GLY A 309 2.61 10.16 -8.50
CA GLY A 309 1.75 8.98 -8.43
C GLY A 309 0.47 9.25 -7.63
N ALA A 310 0.13 8.36 -6.72
CA ALA A 310 -1.01 8.52 -5.81
C ALA A 310 -0.77 9.55 -4.69
N THR A 311 0.50 9.87 -4.42
CA THR A 311 0.86 10.79 -3.34
C THR A 311 0.64 12.24 -3.77
N HIS A 312 -0.22 12.96 -3.03
CA HIS A 312 -0.45 14.38 -3.18
C HIS A 312 0.09 15.15 -1.98
N VAL A 313 0.49 16.40 -2.23
CA VAL A 313 0.93 17.34 -1.21
C VAL A 313 0.21 18.67 -1.39
N LEU A 314 -0.19 19.27 -0.27
CA LEU A 314 -0.78 20.60 -0.22
C LEU A 314 -0.10 21.40 0.87
N VAL A 315 0.38 22.60 0.52
CA VAL A 315 1.01 23.54 1.46
C VAL A 315 0.13 24.78 1.57
N LYS A 316 -0.26 25.11 2.79
CA LYS A 316 -1.08 26.29 3.14
C LYS A 316 -0.45 27.06 4.28
N ARG A 317 -0.73 28.35 4.33
CA ARG A 317 -0.40 29.20 5.47
C ARG A 317 -1.63 29.42 6.37
N ARG A 318 -1.42 29.32 7.67
CA ARG A 318 -2.42 29.64 8.69
C ARG A 318 -1.77 30.52 9.76
N GLY A 319 -1.96 31.84 9.68
CA GLY A 319 -1.30 32.80 10.55
C GLY A 319 0.23 32.68 10.48
N ASP A 320 0.84 32.38 11.63
CA ASP A 320 2.28 32.21 11.77
C ASP A 320 2.77 30.77 11.57
N PHE A 321 1.95 29.93 10.95
CA PHE A 321 2.28 28.53 10.71
C PHE A 321 2.14 28.13 9.24
N TRP A 322 3.02 27.26 8.81
CA TRP A 322 2.89 26.46 7.59
C TRP A 322 2.20 25.15 7.91
N ILE A 323 1.18 24.82 7.16
CA ILE A 323 0.48 23.54 7.21
C ILE A 323 0.80 22.78 5.94
N THR A 324 1.40 21.60 6.08
CA THR A 324 1.63 20.70 4.95
C THR A 324 0.77 19.46 5.14
N LEU A 325 -0.11 19.18 4.19
CA LEU A 325 -0.83 17.92 4.10
C LEU A 325 -0.16 17.05 3.05
N LEU A 326 0.07 15.79 3.37
CA LEU A 326 0.64 14.78 2.48
C LEU A 326 -0.18 13.50 2.61
N GLY A 327 -0.60 12.91 1.49
CA GLY A 327 -1.34 11.65 1.54
C GLY A 327 -1.53 10.99 0.18
N GLU A 328 -1.80 9.69 0.20
CA GLU A 328 -2.17 8.91 -0.98
C GLU A 328 -3.68 8.97 -1.20
N VAL A 329 -4.14 10.19 -1.48
CA VAL A 329 -5.54 10.53 -1.70
C VAL A 329 -5.64 11.57 -2.81
N PRO A 330 -6.81 11.73 -3.47
CA PRO A 330 -7.02 12.80 -4.44
C PRO A 330 -6.69 14.19 -3.89
N GLN A 331 -6.20 15.09 -4.74
CA GLN A 331 -5.83 16.45 -4.37
C GLN A 331 -7.00 17.21 -3.69
N ALA A 332 -8.23 16.97 -4.16
CA ALA A 332 -9.45 17.57 -3.59
C ALA A 332 -9.67 17.18 -2.13
N THR A 333 -9.25 15.97 -1.74
CA THR A 333 -9.33 15.48 -0.36
C THR A 333 -8.43 16.27 0.58
N LEU A 334 -7.20 16.56 0.16
CA LEU A 334 -6.29 17.41 0.93
C LEU A 334 -6.82 18.84 1.03
N GLN A 335 -7.46 19.37 -0.03
CA GLN A 335 -8.11 20.69 -0.02
C GLN A 335 -9.30 20.72 0.95
N GLN A 336 -10.14 19.68 0.91
CA GLN A 336 -11.27 19.54 1.83
C GLN A 336 -10.78 19.49 3.27
N PHE A 337 -9.79 18.67 3.57
CA PHE A 337 -9.23 18.59 4.93
C PHE A 337 -8.59 19.93 5.36
N ALA A 338 -7.80 20.56 4.50
CA ALA A 338 -7.17 21.84 4.80
C ALA A 338 -8.17 22.95 5.10
N SER A 339 -9.39 22.88 4.53
CA SER A 339 -10.46 23.87 4.78
C SER A 339 -11.00 23.80 6.20
N THR A 340 -10.88 22.67 6.87
CA THR A 340 -11.39 22.44 8.24
C THR A 340 -10.34 22.63 9.33
N ILE A 341 -9.07 22.87 8.95
CA ILE A 341 -7.98 23.11 9.91
C ILE A 341 -8.10 24.53 10.45
N GLU A 342 -8.26 24.66 11.76
CA GLU A 342 -8.31 25.94 12.47
C GLU A 342 -7.25 25.99 13.57
N TYR A 343 -6.78 27.20 13.85
CA TYR A 343 -5.90 27.48 14.99
C TYR A 343 -6.57 28.51 15.90
N LYS A 344 -6.80 28.12 17.14
CA LYS A 344 -7.37 28.97 18.20
C LYS A 344 -6.39 28.92 19.38
N PRO A 345 -5.50 29.91 19.53
CA PRO A 345 -4.54 29.91 20.63
C PRO A 345 -5.26 29.77 21.97
N SER A 346 -4.76 28.88 22.82
CA SER A 346 -5.22 28.80 24.21
C SER A 346 -4.96 30.15 24.88
N LYS A 347 -5.98 30.67 25.58
CA LYS A 347 -5.88 31.91 26.35
C LYS A 347 -4.96 31.74 27.56
#